data_fa303d97f4f1762c5b4f28db7a7ca62a
#
_entry.id   fa303d97f4f1762c5b4f28db7a7ca62a
#
_cell.length_a   1.000
_cell.length_b   1.000
_cell.length_c   1.000
_cell.angle_alpha   90.00
_cell.angle_beta   90.00
_cell.angle_gamma   90.00
#
_symmetry.space_group_name_H-M   'P 1'
#
loop_
_entity.id
_entity.type
_entity.pdbx_description
1 polymer ?
#
loop_
_entity_poly.entity_id
_entity_poly.type
_entity_poly.pdbx_seq_one_letter_code
_entity_poly.pdbx_strand_id
1 'polypeptide(L)'
;MIKCLNKFGEELKMIDFVELQWSRKYFECGSFVLYMAAKDYDPDVKYIQCIGRPETAMVQKVVYEEKNNGEFVTLSGFFIDKVLDWSAYTIPISTMTFTGKAEVKKKLTQWLLETVSDKYAKQGDVYEKTNWNVTGGPVSGAKLSVDSDVPNELSISAELGESTGSAMRKALKSAGYTLICR
;
A
#
# COMPACT_ATOMS: atom_id res chain seq x y z
N MET A 1 -4.56 -19.69 4.43
CA MET A 1 -5.80 -19.24 3.76
C MET A 1 -5.60 -17.79 3.32
N ILE A 2 -5.96 -17.49 2.08
CA ILE A 2 -5.83 -16.17 1.44
C ILE A 2 -7.23 -15.65 1.13
N LYS A 3 -7.48 -14.40 1.47
CA LYS A 3 -8.67 -13.64 1.11
C LYS A 3 -8.39 -12.91 -0.21
N CYS A 4 -9.21 -13.17 -1.22
CA CYS A 4 -9.14 -12.53 -2.53
C CYS A 4 -10.13 -11.37 -2.60
N LEU A 5 -9.68 -10.21 -3.08
CA LEU A 5 -10.48 -8.99 -3.19
C LEU A 5 -10.48 -8.49 -4.64
N ASN A 6 -11.59 -7.89 -5.04
CA ASN A 6 -11.73 -7.22 -6.33
C ASN A 6 -11.06 -5.83 -6.34
N LYS A 7 -11.19 -5.11 -7.46
CA LYS A 7 -10.64 -3.75 -7.61
C LYS A 7 -11.24 -2.70 -6.66
N PHE A 8 -12.39 -2.99 -6.05
CA PHE A 8 -13.04 -2.11 -5.08
C PHE A 8 -12.71 -2.49 -3.62
N GLY A 9 -11.89 -3.53 -3.40
CA GLY A 9 -11.55 -4.06 -2.09
C GLY A 9 -12.65 -4.94 -1.48
N GLU A 10 -13.64 -5.35 -2.27
CA GLU A 10 -14.70 -6.26 -1.82
C GLU A 10 -14.22 -7.71 -1.89
N GLU A 11 -14.63 -8.51 -0.91
CA GLU A 11 -14.28 -9.92 -0.86
C GLU A 11 -14.96 -10.70 -1.98
N LEU A 12 -14.16 -11.38 -2.80
CA LEU A 12 -14.64 -12.33 -3.80
C LEU A 12 -14.75 -13.72 -3.19
N LYS A 13 -13.67 -14.22 -2.63
CA LYS A 13 -13.59 -15.56 -2.04
C LYS A 13 -12.38 -15.71 -1.14
N MET A 14 -12.38 -16.77 -0.36
CA MET A 14 -11.21 -17.30 0.33
C MET A 14 -10.69 -18.53 -0.42
N ILE A 15 -9.38 -18.64 -0.51
CA ILE A 15 -8.70 -19.74 -1.21
C ILE A 15 -7.63 -20.39 -0.34
N ASP A 16 -7.40 -21.66 -0.62
CA ASP A 16 -6.20 -22.35 -0.20
C ASP A 16 -5.12 -22.23 -1.28
N PHE A 17 -3.88 -22.48 -0.91
CA PHE A 17 -2.73 -22.33 -1.81
C PHE A 17 -1.78 -23.51 -1.67
N VAL A 18 -1.02 -23.77 -2.71
CA VAL A 18 0.04 -24.79 -2.70
C VAL A 18 1.28 -24.22 -2.02
N GLU A 19 1.66 -22.98 -2.40
CA GLU A 19 2.81 -22.28 -1.84
C GLU A 19 2.51 -20.79 -1.73
N LEU A 20 2.99 -20.17 -0.65
CA LEU A 20 2.93 -18.73 -0.43
C LEU A 20 4.27 -18.21 0.10
N GLN A 21 4.87 -17.31 -0.65
CA GLN A 21 5.97 -16.48 -0.18
C GLN A 21 5.42 -15.09 0.14
N TRP A 22 5.49 -14.69 1.40
CA TRP A 22 5.01 -13.40 1.90
C TRP A 22 6.17 -12.66 2.54
N SER A 23 6.86 -11.84 1.74
CA SER A 23 8.11 -11.18 2.11
C SER A 23 7.83 -9.81 2.70
N ARG A 24 7.93 -9.71 4.03
CA ARG A 24 7.84 -8.44 4.76
C ARG A 24 9.20 -7.80 4.83
N LYS A 25 9.25 -6.50 4.56
CA LYS A 25 10.43 -5.67 4.73
C LYS A 25 10.10 -4.51 5.65
N TYR A 26 10.94 -4.24 6.63
CA TYR A 26 10.64 -3.24 7.67
C TYR A 26 10.59 -1.81 7.14
N PHE A 27 11.49 -1.47 6.20
CA PHE A 27 11.63 -0.11 5.70
C PHE A 27 11.58 -0.02 4.17
N GLU A 28 11.08 -1.07 3.54
CA GLU A 28 10.86 -1.14 2.11
C GLU A 28 9.49 -1.76 1.85
N CYS A 29 8.98 -1.58 0.64
CA CYS A 29 7.77 -2.29 0.24
C CYS A 29 8.02 -3.80 0.19
N GLY A 30 7.13 -4.56 0.81
CA GLY A 30 7.16 -6.02 0.74
C GLY A 30 6.58 -6.55 -0.57
N SER A 31 6.69 -7.86 -0.76
CA SER A 31 6.20 -8.55 -1.96
C SER A 31 5.61 -9.91 -1.62
N PHE A 32 4.89 -10.48 -2.57
CA PHE A 32 4.39 -11.84 -2.44
C PHE A 32 4.54 -12.63 -3.74
N VAL A 33 4.57 -13.95 -3.60
CA VAL A 33 4.36 -14.93 -4.67
C VAL A 33 3.40 -15.97 -4.13
N LEU A 34 2.30 -16.21 -4.84
CA LEU A 34 1.25 -17.17 -4.48
C LEU A 34 1.11 -18.18 -5.61
N TYR A 35 1.31 -19.46 -5.32
CA TYR A 35 1.11 -20.57 -6.23
C TYR A 35 -0.12 -21.37 -5.83
N MET A 36 -1.03 -21.59 -6.78
CA MET A 36 -2.34 -22.20 -6.52
C MET A 36 -2.85 -22.97 -7.73
N ALA A 37 -3.86 -23.81 -7.55
CA ALA A 37 -4.54 -24.48 -8.66
C ALA A 37 -5.31 -23.45 -9.52
N ALA A 38 -5.27 -23.58 -10.84
CA ALA A 38 -5.91 -22.63 -11.76
C ALA A 38 -7.43 -22.54 -11.56
N LYS A 39 -8.08 -23.65 -11.20
CA LYS A 39 -9.52 -23.69 -10.88
C LYS A 39 -9.95 -22.77 -9.73
N ASP A 40 -9.01 -22.45 -8.84
CA ASP A 40 -9.24 -21.61 -7.67
C ASP A 40 -8.92 -20.14 -7.94
N TYR A 41 -8.37 -19.80 -9.10
CA TYR A 41 -8.13 -18.44 -9.52
C TYR A 41 -9.39 -17.79 -10.08
N ASP A 42 -9.53 -16.49 -9.80
CA ASP A 42 -10.58 -15.63 -10.32
C ASP A 42 -9.92 -14.41 -10.98
N PRO A 43 -10.18 -14.12 -12.27
CA PRO A 43 -9.57 -13.00 -12.99
C PRO A 43 -9.87 -11.62 -12.41
N ASP A 44 -10.95 -11.48 -11.62
CA ASP A 44 -11.32 -10.23 -10.97
C ASP A 44 -10.50 -9.93 -9.72
N VAL A 45 -9.66 -10.87 -9.26
CA VAL A 45 -8.76 -10.66 -8.12
C VAL A 45 -7.72 -9.58 -8.46
N LYS A 46 -7.73 -8.50 -7.66
CA LYS A 46 -6.76 -7.41 -7.73
C LYS A 46 -5.92 -7.29 -6.48
N TYR A 47 -6.50 -7.63 -5.34
CA TYR A 47 -5.80 -7.60 -4.07
C TYR A 47 -5.95 -8.93 -3.35
N ILE A 48 -4.97 -9.24 -2.52
CA ILE A 48 -4.99 -10.39 -1.62
C ILE A 48 -4.57 -9.99 -0.21
N GLN A 49 -5.14 -10.69 0.76
CA GLN A 49 -4.78 -10.57 2.17
C GLN A 49 -4.49 -11.95 2.74
N CYS A 50 -3.36 -12.10 3.41
CA CYS A 50 -3.05 -13.32 4.13
C CYS A 50 -3.66 -13.25 5.53
N ILE A 51 -4.50 -14.22 5.90
CA ILE A 51 -5.13 -14.26 7.23
C ILE A 51 -4.05 -14.26 8.32
N GLY A 52 -4.22 -13.38 9.30
CA GLY A 52 -3.25 -13.19 10.38
C GLY A 52 -2.08 -12.25 10.04
N ARG A 53 -2.08 -11.67 8.85
CA ARG A 53 -1.12 -10.64 8.43
C ARG A 53 -1.86 -9.32 8.21
N PRO A 54 -1.29 -8.18 8.61
CA PRO A 54 -1.98 -6.88 8.45
C PRO A 54 -1.90 -6.31 7.04
N GLU A 55 -0.96 -6.76 6.21
CA GLU A 55 -0.70 -6.18 4.91
C GLU A 55 -1.71 -6.65 3.86
N THR A 56 -2.12 -5.72 3.00
CA THR A 56 -2.81 -6.01 1.74
C THR A 56 -1.79 -5.99 0.60
N ALA A 57 -1.83 -6.98 -0.28
CA ALA A 57 -0.96 -7.06 -1.44
C ALA A 57 -1.75 -6.89 -2.74
N MET A 58 -1.13 -6.24 -3.72
CA MET A 58 -1.69 -5.97 -5.04
C MET A 58 -1.10 -6.95 -6.06
N VAL A 59 -1.98 -7.63 -6.79
CA VAL A 59 -1.60 -8.54 -7.89
C VAL A 59 -1.14 -7.72 -9.08
N GLN A 60 0.09 -7.96 -9.54
CA GLN A 60 0.67 -7.28 -10.70
C GLN A 60 0.92 -8.22 -11.87
N LYS A 61 1.22 -9.47 -11.57
CA LYS A 61 1.53 -10.47 -12.59
C LYS A 61 0.80 -11.78 -12.30
N VAL A 62 0.24 -12.35 -13.36
CA VAL A 62 -0.41 -13.66 -13.37
C VAL A 62 0.29 -14.52 -14.40
N VAL A 63 0.73 -15.70 -14.00
CA VAL A 63 1.37 -16.68 -14.90
C VAL A 63 0.62 -17.99 -14.79
N TYR A 64 0.19 -18.55 -15.93
CA TYR A 64 -0.43 -19.85 -16.02
C TYR A 64 0.62 -20.90 -16.40
N GLU A 65 0.54 -22.04 -15.75
CA GLU A 65 1.41 -23.19 -15.99
C GLU A 65 0.58 -24.45 -16.08
N GLU A 66 0.80 -25.24 -17.13
CA GLU A 66 0.27 -26.60 -17.26
C GLU A 66 1.36 -27.60 -16.85
N LYS A 67 1.05 -28.51 -15.95
CA LYS A 67 1.92 -29.59 -15.49
C LYS A 67 1.19 -30.93 -15.62
N ASN A 68 1.93 -32.04 -15.56
CA ASN A 68 1.36 -33.38 -15.68
C ASN A 68 0.24 -33.70 -14.66
N ASN A 69 0.19 -32.97 -13.57
CA ASN A 69 -0.78 -33.12 -12.46
C ASN A 69 -1.84 -32.02 -12.40
N GLY A 70 -1.97 -31.19 -13.43
CA GLY A 70 -3.01 -30.15 -13.52
C GLY A 70 -2.51 -28.78 -13.94
N GLU A 71 -3.47 -27.87 -14.00
CA GLU A 71 -3.22 -26.46 -14.32
C GLU A 71 -3.03 -25.65 -13.05
N PHE A 72 -2.05 -24.76 -13.08
CA PHE A 72 -1.69 -23.92 -11.94
C PHE A 72 -1.55 -22.46 -12.37
N VAL A 73 -1.68 -21.58 -11.37
CA VAL A 73 -1.49 -20.13 -11.52
C VAL A 73 -0.53 -19.64 -10.46
N THR A 74 0.41 -18.84 -10.90
CA THR A 74 1.29 -18.04 -10.01
C THR A 74 0.86 -16.58 -10.06
N LEU A 75 0.44 -16.05 -8.92
CA LEU A 75 0.19 -14.62 -8.72
C LEU A 75 1.41 -14.00 -8.03
N SER A 76 1.83 -12.85 -8.49
CA SER A 76 2.91 -12.11 -7.82
C SER A 76 2.67 -10.62 -7.85
N GLY A 77 3.27 -9.91 -6.89
CA GLY A 77 3.15 -8.48 -6.78
C GLY A 77 3.77 -7.94 -5.49
N PHE A 78 3.36 -6.75 -5.14
CA PHE A 78 3.87 -6.02 -3.98
C PHE A 78 2.75 -5.68 -3.01
N PHE A 79 3.12 -5.29 -1.78
CA PHE A 79 2.15 -4.72 -0.85
C PHE A 79 1.64 -3.39 -1.38
N ILE A 80 0.43 -3.02 -0.98
CA ILE A 80 -0.28 -1.87 -1.56
C ILE A 80 0.45 -0.54 -1.35
N ASP A 81 1.31 -0.43 -0.35
CA ASP A 81 2.18 0.74 -0.14
C ASP A 81 3.15 1.00 -1.30
N LYS A 82 3.30 0.05 -2.24
CA LYS A 82 4.07 0.26 -3.48
C LYS A 82 3.52 1.38 -4.35
N VAL A 83 2.23 1.68 -4.28
CA VAL A 83 1.62 2.78 -5.04
C VAL A 83 2.24 4.14 -4.69
N LEU A 84 2.77 4.30 -3.48
CA LEU A 84 3.46 5.51 -3.06
C LEU A 84 4.79 5.73 -3.80
N ASP A 85 5.36 4.68 -4.40
CA ASP A 85 6.58 4.77 -5.20
C ASP A 85 6.31 5.19 -6.65
N TRP A 86 5.05 5.28 -7.08
CA TRP A 86 4.68 5.69 -8.44
C TRP A 86 4.64 7.21 -8.62
N SER A 87 4.72 7.96 -7.52
CA SER A 87 4.79 9.41 -7.50
C SER A 87 6.17 9.85 -7.04
N ALA A 88 6.77 10.83 -7.71
CA ALA A 88 8.07 11.36 -7.38
C ALA A 88 8.04 12.88 -7.21
N TYR A 89 8.91 13.39 -6.38
CA TYR A 89 9.06 14.83 -6.20
C TYR A 89 9.72 15.48 -7.41
N THR A 90 9.04 16.47 -7.97
CA THR A 90 9.56 17.29 -9.09
C THR A 90 10.41 18.45 -8.59
N ILE A 91 10.37 18.76 -7.31
CA ILE A 91 11.14 19.80 -6.64
C ILE A 91 11.69 19.21 -5.34
N PRO A 92 12.98 19.43 -5.01
CA PRO A 92 13.52 18.95 -3.76
C PRO A 92 12.86 19.64 -2.56
N ILE A 93 12.62 18.88 -1.51
CA ILE A 93 12.05 19.39 -0.26
C ILE A 93 13.17 19.54 0.76
N SER A 94 13.43 20.77 1.19
CA SER A 94 14.30 21.02 2.33
C SER A 94 13.74 20.37 3.60
N THR A 95 14.61 20.01 4.53
CA THR A 95 14.18 19.37 5.77
C THR A 95 13.18 20.25 6.51
N MET A 96 12.00 19.69 6.76
CA MET A 96 10.93 20.28 7.57
C MET A 96 10.65 19.34 8.73
N THR A 97 10.50 19.89 9.92
CA THR A 97 10.16 19.12 11.14
C THR A 97 8.75 19.47 11.59
N PHE A 98 7.95 18.46 11.85
CA PHE A 98 6.59 18.55 12.40
C PHE A 98 6.61 18.01 13.81
N THR A 99 6.06 18.74 14.75
CA THR A 99 6.07 18.40 16.17
C THR A 99 4.63 18.28 16.69
N GLY A 100 4.36 17.21 17.40
CA GLY A 100 3.05 16.86 17.94
C GLY A 100 2.33 15.85 17.05
N LYS A 101 1.75 14.81 17.69
CA LYS A 101 1.07 13.71 16.99
C LYS A 101 -0.03 14.18 16.03
N ALA A 102 -0.76 15.23 16.37
CA ALA A 102 -1.82 15.77 15.50
C ALA A 102 -1.26 16.34 14.21
N GLU A 103 -0.17 17.12 14.28
CA GLU A 103 0.50 17.68 13.11
C GLU A 103 1.14 16.60 12.24
N VAL A 104 1.84 15.65 12.85
CA VAL A 104 2.44 14.50 12.14
C VAL A 104 1.37 13.69 11.41
N LYS A 105 0.25 13.38 12.09
CA LYS A 105 -0.87 12.68 11.48
C LYS A 105 -1.47 13.44 10.30
N LYS A 106 -1.68 14.75 10.44
CA LYS A 106 -2.14 15.66 9.38
C LYS A 106 -1.21 15.60 8.17
N LYS A 107 0.10 15.66 8.38
CA LYS A 107 1.10 15.62 7.31
C LYS A 107 1.17 14.27 6.60
N LEU A 108 1.12 13.18 7.35
CA LEU A 108 1.07 11.83 6.76
C LEU A 108 -0.21 11.62 5.93
N THR A 109 -1.36 12.09 6.43
CA THR A 109 -2.63 12.05 5.68
C THR A 109 -2.53 12.86 4.39
N GLN A 110 -1.96 14.06 4.45
CA GLN A 110 -1.74 14.89 3.27
C GLN A 110 -0.89 14.16 2.22
N TRP A 111 0.22 13.57 2.62
CA TRP A 111 1.10 12.84 1.71
C TRP A 111 0.42 11.67 1.03
N LEU A 112 -0.32 10.88 1.81
CA LEU A 112 -1.07 9.76 1.28
C LEU A 112 -2.12 10.22 0.26
N LEU A 113 -2.89 11.27 0.58
CA LEU A 113 -3.91 11.82 -0.34
C LEU A 113 -3.29 12.35 -1.63
N GLU A 114 -2.20 13.10 -1.55
CA GLU A 114 -1.50 13.64 -2.72
C GLU A 114 -0.95 12.55 -3.65
N THR A 115 -0.67 11.37 -3.12
CA THR A 115 -0.08 10.27 -3.88
C THR A 115 -1.12 9.31 -4.46
N VAL A 116 -2.22 9.06 -3.76
CA VAL A 116 -3.17 7.99 -4.13
C VAL A 116 -4.47 8.50 -4.73
N SER A 117 -4.73 9.80 -4.71
CA SER A 117 -5.97 10.40 -5.23
C SER A 117 -5.71 11.27 -6.46
N ASP A 118 -6.43 10.99 -7.55
CA ASP A 118 -6.41 11.83 -8.76
C ASP A 118 -7.11 13.18 -8.58
N LYS A 119 -8.02 13.25 -7.61
CA LYS A 119 -8.85 14.43 -7.33
C LYS A 119 -8.55 14.98 -5.95
N TYR A 120 -7.35 15.49 -5.79
CA TYR A 120 -6.98 16.18 -4.59
C TYR A 120 -7.35 17.65 -4.68
N ALA A 121 -8.38 18.06 -3.95
CA ALA A 121 -8.72 19.47 -3.80
C ALA A 121 -8.04 20.03 -2.54
N LYS A 122 -7.08 20.92 -2.72
CA LYS A 122 -6.58 21.79 -1.65
C LYS A 122 -7.71 22.75 -1.23
N GLN A 123 -8.52 22.34 -0.28
CA GLN A 123 -9.46 23.21 0.41
C GLN A 123 -9.21 23.14 1.91
N GLY A 124 -8.70 24.24 2.49
CA GLY A 124 -8.68 24.53 3.93
C GLY A 124 -8.51 23.33 4.86
N ASP A 125 -9.52 23.04 5.65
CA ASP A 125 -9.55 22.04 6.71
C ASP A 125 -9.62 20.56 6.27
N VAL A 126 -9.39 20.31 4.99
CA VAL A 126 -9.47 18.96 4.38
C VAL A 126 -8.60 17.95 5.10
N TYR A 127 -7.45 18.34 5.61
CA TYR A 127 -6.50 17.46 6.31
C TYR A 127 -6.89 17.06 7.74
N GLU A 128 -7.93 17.64 8.28
CA GLU A 128 -8.39 17.31 9.64
C GLU A 128 -9.23 16.03 9.68
N LYS A 129 -9.76 15.60 8.53
CA LYS A 129 -10.47 14.32 8.43
C LYS A 129 -9.51 13.16 8.61
N THR A 130 -9.91 12.18 9.40
CA THR A 130 -9.09 11.00 9.70
C THR A 130 -9.37 9.83 8.76
N ASN A 131 -10.47 9.89 8.01
CA ASN A 131 -10.90 8.83 7.09
C ASN A 131 -11.31 9.42 5.74
N TRP A 132 -10.80 8.86 4.67
CA TRP A 132 -11.05 9.28 3.31
C TRP A 132 -11.44 8.08 2.45
N ASN A 133 -12.43 8.27 1.58
CA ASN A 133 -12.66 7.37 0.47
C ASN A 133 -11.82 7.87 -0.72
N VAL A 134 -10.93 7.04 -1.21
CA VAL A 134 -10.11 7.37 -2.37
C VAL A 134 -10.96 7.22 -3.63
N THR A 135 -11.08 8.29 -4.41
CA THR A 135 -11.78 8.30 -5.69
C THR A 135 -10.81 8.60 -6.81
N GLY A 136 -10.78 7.74 -7.82
CA GLY A 136 -9.78 7.81 -8.88
C GLY A 136 -8.41 7.28 -8.45
N GLY A 137 -7.46 7.29 -9.37
CA GLY A 137 -6.11 6.80 -9.14
C GLY A 137 -5.97 5.28 -9.02
N PRO A 138 -4.74 4.83 -8.71
CA PRO A 138 -4.38 3.41 -8.74
C PRO A 138 -5.09 2.55 -7.68
N VAL A 139 -5.62 3.18 -6.63
CA VAL A 139 -6.29 2.50 -5.49
C VAL A 139 -7.71 3.02 -5.27
N SER A 140 -8.38 3.42 -6.35
CA SER A 140 -9.77 3.89 -6.29
C SER A 140 -10.67 2.90 -5.55
N GLY A 141 -11.50 3.40 -4.64
CA GLY A 141 -12.36 2.59 -3.77
C GLY A 141 -11.70 2.21 -2.43
N ALA A 142 -10.40 2.42 -2.26
CA ALA A 142 -9.74 2.21 -0.98
C ALA A 142 -10.18 3.25 0.07
N LYS A 143 -10.15 2.85 1.33
CA LYS A 143 -10.31 3.77 2.46
C LYS A 143 -8.96 4.19 2.97
N LEU A 144 -8.70 5.49 3.02
CA LEU A 144 -7.49 6.04 3.60
C LEU A 144 -7.76 6.50 5.03
N SER A 145 -7.00 5.98 5.97
CA SER A 145 -6.92 6.50 7.34
C SER A 145 -5.50 6.34 7.86
N VAL A 146 -5.04 7.31 8.64
CA VAL A 146 -3.78 7.21 9.35
C VAL A 146 -4.07 6.86 10.81
N ASP A 147 -3.43 5.80 11.31
CA ASP A 147 -3.57 5.36 12.70
C ASP A 147 -3.17 6.47 13.69
N SER A 148 -3.61 6.36 14.93
CA SER A 148 -3.21 7.22 16.04
C SER A 148 -1.78 6.95 16.53
N ASP A 149 -1.23 5.79 16.21
CA ASP A 149 0.16 5.44 16.54
C ASP A 149 1.12 6.03 15.52
N VAL A 150 1.40 7.31 15.69
CA VAL A 150 2.35 8.09 14.89
C VAL A 150 3.42 8.70 15.79
N PRO A 151 4.64 8.98 15.27
CA PRO A 151 5.68 9.64 16.06
C PRO A 151 5.23 11.02 16.56
N ASN A 152 5.79 11.45 17.68
CA ASN A 152 5.56 12.79 18.20
C ASN A 152 6.35 13.86 17.41
N GLU A 153 7.38 13.45 16.71
CA GLU A 153 8.18 14.30 15.83
C GLU A 153 8.50 13.56 14.53
N LEU A 154 8.38 14.24 13.41
CA LEU A 154 8.68 13.69 12.09
C LEU A 154 9.43 14.74 11.27
N SER A 155 10.67 14.44 10.90
CA SER A 155 11.46 15.24 9.97
C SER A 155 11.38 14.68 8.56
N ILE A 156 11.06 15.54 7.62
CA ILE A 156 10.77 15.21 6.22
C ILE A 156 11.77 15.93 5.33
N SER A 157 12.41 15.22 4.44
CA SER A 157 13.18 15.77 3.32
C SER A 157 13.00 14.87 2.11
N ALA A 158 13.08 15.43 0.92
CA ALA A 158 13.07 14.66 -0.32
C ALA A 158 14.02 15.27 -1.35
N GLU A 159 14.71 14.42 -2.09
CA GLU A 159 15.53 14.81 -3.21
C GLU A 159 14.70 14.90 -4.50
N LEU A 160 15.25 15.61 -5.50
CA LEU A 160 14.64 15.63 -6.83
C LEU A 160 14.59 14.21 -7.40
N GLY A 161 13.39 13.78 -7.83
CA GLY A 161 13.16 12.44 -8.36
C GLY A 161 12.99 11.34 -7.31
N GLU A 162 13.13 11.64 -6.02
CA GLU A 162 12.84 10.68 -4.95
C GLU A 162 11.33 10.39 -4.91
N SER A 163 10.94 9.10 -4.80
CA SER A 163 9.52 8.74 -4.69
C SER A 163 8.94 9.16 -3.34
N THR A 164 7.64 9.46 -3.34
CA THR A 164 6.91 9.78 -2.10
C THR A 164 7.01 8.65 -1.09
N GLY A 165 6.92 7.39 -1.54
CA GLY A 165 7.07 6.22 -0.68
C GLY A 165 8.47 6.11 -0.06
N SER A 166 9.53 6.40 -0.84
CA SER A 166 10.91 6.43 -0.32
C SER A 166 11.07 7.49 0.76
N ALA A 167 10.68 8.73 0.47
CA ALA A 167 10.79 9.84 1.41
C ALA A 167 10.01 9.58 2.70
N MET A 168 8.78 9.05 2.58
CA MET A 168 7.94 8.70 3.72
C MET A 168 8.57 7.60 4.58
N ARG A 169 9.03 6.50 3.97
CA ARG A 169 9.69 5.40 4.69
C ARG A 169 10.98 5.85 5.37
N LYS A 170 11.77 6.71 4.70
CA LYS A 170 13.00 7.30 5.26
C LYS A 170 12.69 8.15 6.50
N ALA A 171 11.67 9.02 6.43
CA ALA A 171 11.25 9.85 7.56
C ALA A 171 10.72 9.01 8.74
N LEU A 172 9.86 8.02 8.47
CA LEU A 172 9.33 7.12 9.50
C LEU A 172 10.43 6.27 10.14
N LYS A 173 11.37 5.73 9.34
CA LYS A 173 12.53 4.99 9.84
C LYS A 173 13.36 5.81 10.82
N SER A 174 13.61 7.07 10.51
CA SER A 174 14.37 7.98 11.40
C SER A 174 13.67 8.21 12.73
N ALA A 175 12.34 8.13 12.75
CA ALA A 175 11.52 8.23 13.97
C ALA A 175 11.30 6.87 14.68
N GLY A 176 11.83 5.75 14.16
CA GLY A 176 11.65 4.40 14.72
C GLY A 176 10.32 3.74 14.35
N TYR A 177 9.64 4.22 13.31
CA TYR A 177 8.35 3.72 12.84
C TYR A 177 8.48 3.03 11.49
N THR A 178 7.48 2.23 11.14
CA THR A 178 7.35 1.60 9.81
C THR A 178 5.99 1.88 9.20
N LEU A 179 5.90 1.82 7.87
CA LEU A 179 4.67 1.97 7.13
C LEU A 179 4.04 0.59 6.90
N ILE A 180 2.76 0.45 7.26
CA ILE A 180 1.95 -0.74 6.95
C ILE A 180 0.62 -0.27 6.37
N CYS A 181 0.30 -0.70 5.14
CA CYS A 181 -0.99 -0.47 4.50
C CYS A 181 -1.86 -1.74 4.61
N ARG A 182 -3.08 -1.56 5.10
CA ARG A 182 -4.04 -2.63 5.36
C ARG A 182 -5.18 -2.61 4.37
#